data_a85985e07484f67a6cbe1c9dd28a8a46
#
_entry.id   a85985e07484f67a6cbe1c9dd28a8a46
#
_cell.length_a   1.000
_cell.length_b   1.000
_cell.length_c   1.000
_cell.angle_alpha   90.00
_cell.angle_beta   90.00
_cell.angle_gamma   90.00
#
_symmetry.space_group_name_H-M   'P 1'
#
loop_
_entity.id
_entity.type
_entity.pdbx_description
1 polymer ?
#
loop_
_entity_poly.entity_id
_entity_poly.type
_entity_poly.pdbx_seq_one_letter_code
_entity_poly.pdbx_strand_id
1 'polypeptide(L)'
;MTASNASPSAQSADPTESVLIVMTNLPDEASAIRLSAAILEARVAACVNRMAPCQSEYWWQGRLEQAQEWPLLIKTTQRQYAALEKLIRAMHPYDVPELVAWPLAAGLPAYLGWVRSEATGADDKV
;
A
#
# COMPACT_ATOMS: atom_id res chain seq x y z
N MET A 1 -7.63 29.77 -18.00
CA MET A 1 -7.67 29.22 -17.62
C MET A 1 -7.96 28.63 -17.09
N THR A 2 -8.17 28.38 -16.94
CA THR A 2 -8.47 27.88 -16.27
C THR A 2 -8.41 26.96 -15.92
N ALA A 3 -8.21 26.73 -15.86
CA ALA A 3 -8.25 25.90 -15.45
C ALA A 3 -8.11 25.41 -14.66
N SER A 4 -8.16 25.54 -14.41
CA SER A 4 -8.04 25.12 -13.57
C SER A 4 -8.37 24.55 -12.97
N ASN A 5 -8.74 24.80 -13.06
CA ASN A 5 -9.18 24.12 -12.44
C ASN A 5 -9.02 22.91 -12.55
N ALA A 6 -8.35 22.49 -12.99
CA ALA A 6 -8.09 21.11 -12.86
C ALA A 6 -7.87 20.77 -11.42
N SER A 7 -8.56 19.78 -10.94
CA SER A 7 -8.28 19.29 -9.61
C SER A 7 -6.83 18.81 -9.58
N PRO A 8 -6.00 19.28 -8.65
CA PRO A 8 -4.62 18.82 -8.57
C PRO A 8 -4.51 17.34 -8.26
N SER A 9 -5.53 16.75 -7.64
CA SER A 9 -5.45 15.36 -7.21
C SER A 9 -5.67 14.37 -8.33
N ALA A 10 -6.43 14.75 -9.36
CA ALA A 10 -6.86 13.83 -10.42
C ALA A 10 -7.48 12.55 -9.85
N GLN A 11 -8.01 12.61 -8.62
CA GLN A 11 -8.69 11.47 -8.04
C GLN A 11 -10.11 11.37 -8.61
N SER A 12 -10.63 10.15 -8.63
CA SER A 12 -11.97 9.90 -9.10
C SER A 12 -13.00 10.50 -8.16
N ALA A 13 -14.17 10.87 -8.70
CA ALA A 13 -15.31 11.30 -7.90
C ALA A 13 -15.87 10.14 -7.05
N ASP A 14 -15.68 8.90 -7.49
CA ASP A 14 -16.07 7.73 -6.71
C ASP A 14 -15.01 7.48 -5.64
N PRO A 15 -15.38 7.56 -4.34
CA PRO A 15 -14.39 7.37 -3.28
C PRO A 15 -13.68 6.02 -3.34
N THR A 16 -14.34 4.97 -3.85
CA THR A 16 -13.72 3.64 -3.92
C THR A 16 -12.61 3.59 -4.97
N GLU A 17 -12.58 4.57 -5.89
CA GLU A 17 -11.54 4.66 -6.92
C GLU A 17 -10.36 5.50 -6.46
N SER A 18 -10.40 6.07 -5.27
CA SER A 18 -9.28 6.86 -4.75
C SER A 18 -8.04 6.00 -4.61
N VAL A 19 -6.90 6.55 -5.04
CA VAL A 19 -5.63 5.85 -4.92
C VAL A 19 -5.05 6.11 -3.53
N LEU A 20 -4.58 5.03 -2.92
CA LEU A 20 -3.99 5.07 -1.58
C LEU A 20 -2.53 4.64 -1.64
N ILE A 21 -1.73 5.20 -0.75
CA ILE A 21 -0.43 4.65 -0.40
C ILE A 21 -0.62 3.89 0.91
N VAL A 22 -0.17 2.64 0.93
CA VAL A 22 -0.27 1.79 2.12
C VAL A 22 1.14 1.39 2.52
N MET A 23 1.42 1.40 3.82
CA MET A 23 2.74 1.05 4.31
C MET A 23 2.65 0.00 5.38
N THR A 24 3.56 -0.97 5.31
CA THR A 24 3.78 -1.96 6.35
C THR A 24 5.27 -2.25 6.42
N ASN A 25 5.74 -2.77 7.55
CA ASN A 25 7.15 -3.07 7.76
C ASN A 25 7.32 -4.56 8.06
N LEU A 26 8.33 -5.17 7.46
CA LEU A 26 8.62 -6.60 7.66
C LEU A 26 9.93 -6.76 8.43
N PRO A 27 10.08 -7.86 9.19
CA PRO A 27 11.28 -8.05 10.01
C PRO A 27 12.51 -8.52 9.22
N ASP A 28 12.33 -8.97 7.99
CA ASP A 28 13.45 -9.45 7.18
C ASP A 28 13.11 -9.33 5.70
N GLU A 29 14.15 -9.42 4.88
CA GLU A 29 13.97 -9.25 3.44
C GLU A 29 13.15 -10.37 2.84
N ALA A 30 13.32 -11.60 3.31
CA ALA A 30 12.62 -12.73 2.73
C ALA A 30 11.10 -12.59 2.88
N SER A 31 10.63 -12.17 4.06
CA SER A 31 9.19 -11.99 4.26
C SER A 31 8.68 -10.81 3.44
N ALA A 32 9.49 -9.75 3.26
CA ALA A 32 9.10 -8.62 2.42
C ALA A 32 8.92 -9.06 0.97
N ILE A 33 9.85 -9.88 0.46
CA ILE A 33 9.75 -10.39 -0.91
C ILE A 33 8.50 -11.26 -1.07
N ARG A 34 8.24 -12.17 -0.12
CA ARG A 34 7.09 -13.05 -0.20
C ARG A 34 5.78 -12.27 -0.17
N LEU A 35 5.69 -11.30 0.74
CA LEU A 35 4.46 -10.52 0.85
C LEU A 35 4.23 -9.68 -0.40
N SER A 36 5.28 -9.02 -0.90
CA SER A 36 5.18 -8.23 -2.11
C SER A 36 4.67 -9.07 -3.28
N ALA A 37 5.23 -10.27 -3.45
CA ALA A 37 4.82 -11.16 -4.54
C ALA A 37 3.35 -11.57 -4.41
N ALA A 38 2.92 -11.90 -3.19
CA ALA A 38 1.54 -12.32 -2.96
C ALA A 38 0.56 -11.18 -3.23
N ILE A 39 0.92 -9.97 -2.83
CA ILE A 39 0.07 -8.79 -3.05
C ILE A 39 -0.15 -8.57 -4.55
N LEU A 40 0.93 -8.62 -5.33
CA LEU A 40 0.81 -8.38 -6.77
C LEU A 40 0.10 -9.51 -7.49
N GLU A 41 0.34 -10.74 -7.06
CA GLU A 41 -0.33 -11.88 -7.68
C GLU A 41 -1.83 -11.84 -7.45
N ALA A 42 -2.25 -11.38 -6.28
CA ALA A 42 -3.67 -11.29 -5.94
C ALA A 42 -4.34 -10.06 -6.57
N ARG A 43 -3.58 -9.19 -7.20
CA ARG A 43 -4.10 -7.98 -7.83
C ARG A 43 -4.79 -7.02 -6.86
N VAL A 44 -4.43 -7.08 -5.59
CA VAL A 44 -4.98 -6.16 -4.59
C VAL A 44 -4.19 -4.86 -4.52
N ALA A 45 -3.19 -4.72 -5.38
CA ALA A 45 -2.42 -3.49 -5.53
C ALA A 45 -1.80 -3.47 -6.91
N ALA A 46 -1.45 -2.28 -7.38
CA ALA A 46 -0.83 -2.11 -8.68
C ALA A 46 0.70 -2.16 -8.60
N CYS A 47 1.25 -1.75 -7.47
CA CYS A 47 2.69 -1.55 -7.36
C CYS A 47 3.10 -1.70 -5.89
N VAL A 48 4.25 -2.34 -5.68
CA VAL A 48 4.86 -2.41 -4.36
C VAL A 48 6.31 -1.96 -4.50
N ASN A 49 6.70 -0.96 -3.73
CA ASN A 49 8.10 -0.59 -3.61
C ASN A 49 8.64 -1.26 -2.37
N ARG A 50 9.60 -2.18 -2.54
CA ARG A 50 10.32 -2.76 -1.42
C ARG A 50 11.48 -1.82 -1.12
N MET A 51 11.41 -1.17 0.05
CA MET A 51 12.38 -0.15 0.41
C MET A 51 13.60 -0.78 1.05
N ALA A 52 14.71 -0.02 1.06
CA ALA A 52 15.89 -0.42 1.79
C ALA A 52 15.54 -0.52 3.28
N PRO A 53 16.24 -1.40 4.02
CA PRO A 53 15.94 -1.53 5.45
C PRO A 53 16.16 -0.23 6.19
N CYS A 54 15.33 -0.01 7.19
CA CYS A 54 15.42 1.15 8.06
C CYS A 54 15.58 0.71 9.50
N GLN A 55 16.02 1.62 10.35
CA GLN A 55 16.10 1.39 11.78
C GLN A 55 14.87 1.99 12.40
N SER A 56 14.01 1.12 12.99
CA SER A 56 12.78 1.56 13.65
C SER A 56 13.03 1.64 15.15
N GLU A 57 12.55 2.71 15.76
CA GLU A 57 12.67 2.90 17.20
C GLU A 57 11.27 3.16 17.74
N TYR A 58 10.86 2.44 18.78
CA TYR A 58 9.47 2.51 19.21
C TYR A 58 9.34 2.01 20.65
N TRP A 59 8.24 2.39 21.27
CA TRP A 59 7.89 1.92 22.61
C TRP A 59 7.15 0.60 22.52
N TRP A 60 7.60 -0.36 23.31
CA TRP A 60 6.95 -1.67 23.39
C TRP A 60 7.02 -2.14 24.82
N GLN A 61 5.82 -2.34 25.42
CA GLN A 61 5.70 -2.84 26.79
C GLN A 61 6.55 -2.04 27.77
N GLY A 62 6.48 -0.70 27.65
CA GLY A 62 7.16 0.21 28.56
C GLY A 62 8.65 0.39 28.32
N ARG A 63 9.19 -0.18 27.25
CA ARG A 63 10.62 -0.11 26.93
C ARG A 63 10.80 0.46 25.54
N LEU A 64 11.91 1.16 25.38
CA LEU A 64 12.30 1.67 24.06
C LEU A 64 13.03 0.55 23.33
N GLU A 65 12.52 0.17 22.16
CA GLU A 65 13.06 -0.91 21.37
C GLU A 65 13.57 -0.38 20.04
N GLN A 66 14.49 -1.14 19.45
CA GLN A 66 15.00 -0.86 18.12
C GLN A 66 14.92 -2.14 17.31
N ALA A 67 14.61 -2.00 16.01
CA ALA A 67 14.58 -3.14 15.12
C ALA A 67 14.93 -2.67 13.72
N GLN A 68 15.63 -3.52 12.97
CA GLN A 68 15.81 -3.27 11.54
C GLN A 68 14.57 -3.81 10.83
N GLU A 69 14.01 -3.01 9.95
CA GLU A 69 12.78 -3.40 9.26
C GLU A 69 12.86 -3.06 7.77
N TRP A 70 12.12 -3.82 6.99
CA TRP A 70 12.05 -3.66 5.53
C TRP A 70 10.67 -3.12 5.18
N PRO A 71 10.56 -1.82 4.88
CA PRO A 71 9.26 -1.23 4.57
C PRO A 71 8.78 -1.59 3.17
N LEU A 72 7.47 -1.74 3.04
CA LEU A 72 6.79 -1.82 1.75
C LEU A 72 5.92 -0.59 1.60
N LEU A 73 6.04 0.09 0.45
CA LEU A 73 5.09 1.13 0.05
C LEU A 73 4.26 0.56 -1.08
N ILE A 74 2.96 0.53 -0.88
CA ILE A 74 2.02 -0.20 -1.73
C ILE A 74 1.05 0.80 -2.33
N LYS A 75 0.86 0.76 -3.65
CA LYS A 75 -0.11 1.65 -4.30
C LYS A 75 -1.32 0.83 -4.70
N THR A 76 -2.47 1.25 -4.20
CA THR A 76 -3.71 0.53 -4.42
C THR A 76 -4.88 1.52 -4.46
N THR A 77 -6.10 1.01 -4.44
CA THR A 77 -7.29 1.84 -4.41
C THR A 77 -8.07 1.57 -3.14
N GLN A 78 -8.96 2.50 -2.79
CA GLN A 78 -9.84 2.31 -1.65
C GLN A 78 -10.66 1.02 -1.83
N ARG A 79 -11.07 0.73 -3.06
CA ARG A 79 -11.86 -0.47 -3.35
C ARG A 79 -11.13 -1.75 -2.92
N GLN A 80 -9.82 -1.80 -3.13
CA GLN A 80 -9.04 -3.01 -2.86
C GLN A 80 -8.47 -3.04 -1.45
N TYR A 81 -8.62 -1.97 -0.66
CA TYR A 81 -7.91 -1.89 0.62
C TYR A 81 -8.29 -3.02 1.57
N ALA A 82 -9.58 -3.35 1.69
CA ALA A 82 -9.99 -4.40 2.63
C ALA A 82 -9.37 -5.75 2.27
N ALA A 83 -9.32 -6.08 0.97
CA ALA A 83 -8.70 -7.33 0.53
C ALA A 83 -7.19 -7.30 0.76
N LEU A 84 -6.56 -6.15 0.55
CA LEU A 84 -5.13 -5.99 0.82
C LEU A 84 -4.84 -6.18 2.32
N GLU A 85 -5.62 -5.54 3.17
CA GLU A 85 -5.44 -5.67 4.62
C GLU A 85 -5.58 -7.12 5.06
N LYS A 86 -6.58 -7.82 4.53
CA LYS A 86 -6.80 -9.22 4.88
C LYS A 86 -5.60 -10.07 4.48
N LEU A 87 -5.07 -9.85 3.28
CA LEU A 87 -3.91 -10.61 2.81
C LEU A 87 -2.68 -10.33 3.68
N ILE A 88 -2.44 -9.06 3.99
CA ILE A 88 -1.28 -8.69 4.81
C ILE A 88 -1.41 -9.34 6.19
N ARG A 89 -2.57 -9.27 6.81
CA ARG A 89 -2.77 -9.87 8.13
C ARG A 89 -2.55 -11.38 8.11
N ALA A 90 -2.92 -12.04 7.01
CA ALA A 90 -2.75 -13.49 6.91
C ALA A 90 -1.29 -13.91 6.76
N MET A 91 -0.46 -13.05 6.17
CA MET A 91 0.91 -13.42 5.84
C MET A 91 1.98 -12.73 6.67
N HIS A 92 1.62 -11.67 7.39
CA HIS A 92 2.60 -10.89 8.15
C HIS A 92 3.06 -11.70 9.37
N PRO A 93 4.38 -11.74 9.64
CA PRO A 93 4.88 -12.50 10.78
C PRO A 93 4.56 -11.89 12.14
N TYR A 94 4.22 -10.59 12.20
CA TYR A 94 3.85 -9.96 13.46
C TYR A 94 2.38 -10.20 13.77
N ASP A 95 2.04 -10.33 15.07
CA ASP A 95 0.64 -10.42 15.48
C ASP A 95 -0.11 -9.14 15.21
N VAL A 96 0.52 -8.00 15.48
CA VAL A 96 -0.07 -6.68 15.24
C VAL A 96 0.91 -5.88 14.40
N PRO A 97 0.85 -6.03 13.07
CA PRO A 97 1.77 -5.31 12.21
C PRO A 97 1.38 -3.84 12.08
N GLU A 98 2.38 -3.00 11.83
CA GLU A 98 2.08 -1.67 11.35
C GLU A 98 1.43 -1.79 9.99
N LEU A 99 0.26 -1.19 9.84
CA LEU A 99 -0.44 -1.16 8.57
C LEU A 99 -1.24 0.13 8.54
N VAL A 100 -0.80 1.05 7.72
CA VAL A 100 -1.42 2.36 7.63
C VAL A 100 -1.63 2.71 6.17
N ALA A 101 -2.62 3.55 5.91
CA ALA A 101 -2.92 3.98 4.56
C ALA A 101 -3.26 5.46 4.60
N TRP A 102 -2.87 6.17 3.54
CA TRP A 102 -3.30 7.55 3.39
C TRP A 102 -3.64 7.81 1.93
N PRO A 103 -4.64 8.67 1.69
CA PRO A 103 -5.02 9.01 0.33
C PRO A 103 -4.02 10.00 -0.26
N LEU A 104 -3.85 9.94 -1.57
CA LEU A 104 -3.00 10.89 -2.27
C LEU A 104 -3.79 12.19 -2.49
N ALA A 105 -3.18 13.32 -2.13
CA ALA A 105 -3.77 14.61 -2.37
C ALA A 105 -3.70 15.00 -3.85
N ALA A 106 -2.69 14.51 -4.58
CA ALA A 106 -2.48 14.83 -5.98
C ALA A 106 -1.63 13.77 -6.62
N GLY A 107 -1.73 13.65 -7.92
CA GLY A 107 -0.90 12.72 -8.67
C GLY A 107 -1.09 12.94 -10.15
N LEU A 108 -0.13 12.45 -10.94
CA LEU A 108 -0.24 12.51 -12.39
C LEU A 108 -1.45 11.69 -12.83
N PRO A 109 -2.40 12.27 -13.59
CA PRO A 109 -3.62 11.53 -13.95
C PRO A 109 -3.37 10.20 -14.63
N ALA A 110 -2.39 10.13 -15.52
CA ALA A 110 -2.09 8.88 -16.20
C ALA A 110 -1.58 7.81 -15.22
N TYR A 111 -0.80 8.21 -14.23
CA TYR A 111 -0.31 7.27 -13.23
C TYR A 111 -1.43 6.76 -12.33
N LEU A 112 -2.26 7.68 -11.84
CA LEU A 112 -3.39 7.28 -10.99
C LEU A 112 -4.35 6.37 -11.73
N GLY A 113 -4.58 6.65 -13.02
CA GLY A 113 -5.39 5.77 -13.85
C GLY A 113 -4.78 4.40 -14.01
N TRP A 114 -3.45 4.34 -14.13
CA TRP A 114 -2.76 3.06 -14.23
C TRP A 114 -2.93 2.25 -12.94
N VAL A 115 -2.79 2.90 -11.79
CA VAL A 115 -3.00 2.19 -10.51
C VAL A 115 -4.41 1.59 -10.47
N ARG A 116 -5.41 2.38 -10.87
CA ARG A 116 -6.80 1.88 -10.87
C ARG A 116 -6.99 0.70 -11.80
N SER A 117 -6.35 0.75 -12.97
CA SER A 117 -6.53 -0.31 -13.96
C SER A 117 -5.84 -1.60 -13.56
N GLU A 118 -4.79 -1.53 -12.73
CA GLU A 118 -4.06 -2.72 -12.35
C GLU A 118 -4.53 -3.32 -11.03
N ALA A 119 -5.05 -2.49 -10.11
CA ALA A 119 -5.53 -2.97 -8.80
C ALA A 119 -6.98 -3.43 -8.95
N THR A 120 -7.17 -4.56 -9.60
CA THR A 120 -8.51 -5.05 -9.99
C THR A 120 -9.05 -6.13 -9.07
N GLY A 121 -8.19 -6.75 -8.27
CA GLY A 121 -8.60 -7.88 -7.45
C GLY A 121 -8.65 -9.17 -8.25
N ALA A 122 -8.74 -10.30 -7.53
CA ALA A 122 -8.69 -11.61 -8.15
C ALA A 122 -9.92 -11.87 -9.03
N ASP A 123 -11.06 -11.29 -8.66
CA ASP A 123 -12.30 -11.56 -9.37
C ASP A 123 -12.35 -10.92 -10.76
N ASP A 124 -11.49 -9.96 -11.03
CA ASP A 124 -11.46 -9.28 -12.31
C ASP A 124 -10.53 -9.95 -13.31
N LYS A 125 -9.96 -11.07 -12.95
CA LYS A 125 -9.07 -11.84 -13.81
C LYS A 125 -9.90 -12.82 -14.62
N VAL A 126 -10.43 -12.33 -15.69
CA VAL A 126 -11.29 -13.18 -16.53
C VAL A 126 -10.68 -13.39 -17.87
#